data_5ef9d052d7717204a7167b3b73a19574
#
_entry.id   5ef9d052d7717204a7167b3b73a19574
#
_cell.length_a   1.000
_cell.length_b   1.000
_cell.length_c   1.000
_cell.angle_alpha   90.00
_cell.angle_beta   90.00
_cell.angle_gamma   90.00
#
_symmetry.space_group_name_H-M   'P 1'
#
loop_
_entity.id
_entity.type
_entity.pdbx_description
1 polymer ?
#
loop_
_entity_poly.entity_id
_entity_poly.type
_entity_poly.pdbx_seq_one_letter_code
_entity_poly.pdbx_strand_id
1 'polypeptide(L)'
;MGQILRFPVQASKLGYKRVRKRARAGENPDQLHLFSQPVAEVLSFTSGLSSFEQALILDERADLKAAELYKRAIEEQDCVADAWCNLGIIESQKGNVTKAFDCFTSSLKHDPRHSEAHYNLGNLYFDVNDFRLAQIHYEIAAEVEASFANVYFNLALVQAINNDLAAAVSALGKYRELVSEVEAQNAEELLRNLKELLAAAANPRIGSR
;
A
#
# COMPACT_ATOMS: atom_id res chain seq x y z
N MET A 1 -7.84 33.94 -11.20
CA MET A 1 -7.64 32.79 -12.11
C MET A 1 -6.76 31.81 -11.37
N GLY A 2 -7.29 30.67 -10.96
CA GLY A 2 -6.52 29.66 -10.25
C GLY A 2 -5.45 29.07 -11.16
N GLN A 3 -4.19 29.06 -10.73
CA GLN A 3 -3.13 28.32 -11.40
C GLN A 3 -3.50 26.84 -11.35
N ILE A 4 -3.71 26.23 -12.51
CA ILE A 4 -3.81 24.78 -12.63
C ILE A 4 -2.39 24.26 -12.38
N LEU A 5 -2.14 23.75 -11.18
CA LEU A 5 -0.90 23.05 -10.86
C LEU A 5 -0.84 21.79 -11.72
N ARG A 6 -0.01 21.82 -12.78
CA ARG A 6 0.31 20.61 -13.52
C ARG A 6 1.32 19.84 -12.70
N PHE A 7 0.82 18.80 -12.03
CA PHE A 7 1.71 17.78 -11.46
C PHE A 7 2.66 17.26 -12.55
N PRO A 8 3.93 17.03 -12.22
CA PRO A 8 4.82 16.34 -13.14
C PRO A 8 4.19 14.99 -13.46
N VAL A 9 3.91 14.74 -14.74
CA VAL A 9 3.16 13.62 -15.30
C VAL A 9 3.75 12.22 -14.95
N GLN A 10 4.83 12.15 -14.17
CA GLN A 10 5.58 10.93 -13.89
C GLN A 10 5.46 10.38 -12.46
N ALA A 11 4.86 11.11 -11.52
CA ALA A 11 4.67 10.59 -10.17
C ALA A 11 3.39 9.76 -10.09
N SER A 12 3.50 8.47 -10.32
CA SER A 12 2.41 7.51 -10.07
C SER A 12 2.44 7.03 -8.62
N LYS A 13 1.24 6.76 -8.05
CA LYS A 13 1.16 6.16 -6.73
C LYS A 13 1.90 4.81 -6.67
N LEU A 14 2.42 4.47 -5.49
CA LEU A 14 2.94 3.14 -5.22
C LEU A 14 1.79 2.13 -5.17
N GLY A 15 2.04 0.93 -5.71
CA GLY A 15 1.03 -0.11 -5.88
C GLY A 15 0.51 -0.72 -4.56
N TYR A 16 -0.38 -1.69 -4.69
CA TYR A 16 -0.97 -2.42 -3.57
C TYR A 16 0.07 -3.15 -2.73
N LYS A 17 -0.16 -3.23 -1.41
CA LYS A 17 0.71 -3.92 -0.45
C LYS A 17 0.05 -5.21 0.01
N ARG A 18 0.68 -6.37 -0.30
CA ARG A 18 0.27 -7.67 0.22
C ARG A 18 0.65 -7.81 1.69
N VAL A 19 -0.26 -8.40 2.45
CA VAL A 19 0.02 -8.80 3.81
C VAL A 19 0.85 -10.08 3.78
N ARG A 20 2.01 -10.03 4.42
CA ARG A 20 2.84 -11.21 4.70
C ARG A 20 2.51 -11.69 6.10
N LYS A 21 2.82 -12.99 6.37
CA LYS A 21 2.63 -13.53 7.72
C LYS A 21 3.30 -12.60 8.75
N ARG A 22 2.53 -12.08 9.67
CA ARG A 22 3.08 -11.42 10.86
C ARG A 22 3.68 -12.51 11.73
N ALA A 23 4.96 -12.38 12.11
CA ALA A 23 5.58 -13.31 13.04
C ALA A 23 4.74 -13.33 14.33
N ARG A 24 4.23 -14.51 14.71
CA ARG A 24 3.60 -14.66 16.04
C ARG A 24 4.66 -14.41 17.10
N ALA A 25 4.30 -13.75 18.19
CA ALA A 25 5.22 -13.54 19.30
C ALA A 25 5.81 -14.88 19.77
N GLY A 26 7.11 -15.10 19.51
CA GLY A 26 7.83 -16.36 19.79
C GLY A 26 8.32 -17.14 18.56
N GLU A 27 7.94 -16.77 17.34
CA GLU A 27 8.52 -17.35 16.12
C GLU A 27 9.77 -16.57 15.70
N ASN A 28 10.88 -17.29 15.48
CA ASN A 28 12.13 -16.70 15.02
C ASN A 28 12.04 -16.40 13.50
N PRO A 29 12.09 -15.13 13.05
CA PRO A 29 11.95 -14.80 11.63
C PRO A 29 13.07 -15.38 10.76
N ASP A 30 14.21 -15.77 11.34
CA ASP A 30 15.35 -16.30 10.61
C ASP A 30 15.19 -17.79 10.20
N GLN A 31 14.18 -18.49 10.71
CA GLN A 31 13.92 -19.90 10.33
C GLN A 31 13.37 -20.06 8.91
N LEU A 32 12.84 -19.01 8.29
CA LEU A 32 12.30 -19.07 6.92
C LEU A 32 13.39 -19.01 5.83
N HIS A 33 14.63 -18.64 6.15
CA HIS A 33 15.73 -18.56 5.19
C HIS A 33 16.47 -19.86 4.90
N LEU A 34 16.11 -20.96 5.59
CA LEU A 34 16.84 -22.23 5.44
C LEU A 34 16.43 -23.09 4.23
N PHE A 35 15.46 -22.66 3.43
CA PHE A 35 14.87 -23.47 2.36
C PHE A 35 14.92 -22.79 0.99
N SER A 36 16.10 -22.42 0.53
CA SER A 36 16.36 -22.19 -0.89
C SER A 36 16.69 -23.52 -1.57
N GLN A 37 15.68 -24.36 -1.85
CA GLN A 37 15.83 -25.62 -2.57
C GLN A 37 14.90 -25.67 -3.81
N PRO A 38 15.25 -26.44 -4.85
CA PRO A 38 14.61 -26.36 -6.15
C PRO A 38 13.16 -26.89 -6.20
N VAL A 39 12.41 -26.33 -7.15
CA VAL A 39 10.96 -26.37 -7.37
C VAL A 39 10.23 -27.73 -7.27
N ALA A 40 10.94 -28.86 -7.34
CA ALA A 40 10.32 -30.20 -7.32
C ALA A 40 9.93 -30.71 -5.92
N GLU A 41 10.53 -30.17 -4.84
CA GLU A 41 10.26 -30.60 -3.46
C GLU A 41 9.16 -29.83 -2.74
N VAL A 42 8.72 -28.70 -3.30
CA VAL A 42 7.77 -27.79 -2.64
C VAL A 42 6.37 -28.41 -2.47
N LEU A 43 5.98 -29.35 -3.33
CA LEU A 43 4.66 -30.00 -3.24
C LEU A 43 4.54 -30.98 -2.05
N SER A 44 5.63 -31.49 -1.49
CA SER A 44 5.61 -32.35 -0.31
C SER A 44 5.64 -31.58 1.02
N PHE A 45 6.07 -30.31 1.01
CA PHE A 45 6.16 -29.46 2.20
C PHE A 45 4.85 -28.77 2.59
N THR A 46 3.83 -28.80 1.73
CA THR A 46 2.54 -28.11 2.00
C THR A 46 1.64 -28.84 3.00
N SER A 47 1.98 -30.07 3.39
CA SER A 47 1.13 -30.89 4.28
C SER A 47 1.03 -30.37 5.73
N GLY A 48 1.81 -29.35 6.10
CA GLY A 48 1.78 -28.70 7.42
C GLY A 48 1.44 -27.21 7.39
N LEU A 49 1.29 -26.61 6.19
CA LEU A 49 1.00 -25.19 6.05
C LEU A 49 -0.52 -24.92 6.14
N SER A 50 -0.88 -23.83 6.79
CA SER A 50 -2.26 -23.36 6.81
C SER A 50 -2.73 -22.93 5.41
N SER A 51 -4.06 -22.81 5.21
CA SER A 51 -4.61 -22.36 3.93
C SER A 51 -4.13 -20.94 3.57
N PHE A 52 -3.94 -20.07 4.55
CA PHE A 52 -3.38 -18.73 4.32
C PHE A 52 -1.92 -18.79 3.87
N GLU A 53 -1.08 -19.61 4.50
CA GLU A 53 0.33 -19.78 4.13
C GLU A 53 0.49 -20.36 2.73
N GLN A 54 -0.33 -21.36 2.38
CA GLN A 54 -0.38 -21.90 1.03
C GLN A 54 -0.79 -20.85 0.00
N ALA A 55 -1.79 -20.02 0.35
CA ALA A 55 -2.25 -18.92 -0.50
C ALA A 55 -1.13 -17.91 -0.78
N LEU A 56 -0.35 -17.52 0.26
CA LEU A 56 0.77 -16.59 0.09
C LEU A 56 1.81 -17.11 -0.91
N ILE A 57 2.18 -18.39 -0.79
CA ILE A 57 3.17 -19.02 -1.69
C ILE A 57 2.68 -19.00 -3.14
N LEU A 58 1.40 -19.31 -3.38
CA LEU A 58 0.84 -19.31 -4.72
C LEU A 58 0.66 -17.90 -5.27
N ASP A 59 0.29 -16.94 -4.41
CA ASP A 59 0.11 -15.54 -4.80
C ASP A 59 1.45 -14.88 -5.21
N GLU A 60 2.55 -15.20 -4.53
CA GLU A 60 3.90 -14.76 -4.94
C GLU A 60 4.29 -15.26 -6.33
N ARG A 61 3.73 -16.41 -6.75
CA ARG A 61 3.92 -16.99 -8.10
C ARG A 61 2.87 -16.56 -9.11
N ALA A 62 1.96 -15.64 -8.71
CA ALA A 62 0.80 -15.23 -9.49
C ALA A 62 -0.09 -16.42 -9.94
N ASP A 63 -0.15 -17.51 -9.14
CA ASP A 63 -1.00 -18.66 -9.41
C ASP A 63 -2.47 -18.32 -9.10
N LEU A 64 -3.35 -18.59 -10.04
CA LEU A 64 -4.79 -18.31 -9.92
C LEU A 64 -5.46 -19.03 -8.74
N LYS A 65 -4.88 -20.15 -8.27
CA LYS A 65 -5.37 -20.89 -7.10
C LYS A 65 -5.20 -20.15 -5.78
N ALA A 66 -4.35 -19.12 -5.73
CA ALA A 66 -4.17 -18.32 -4.51
C ALA A 66 -5.51 -17.75 -4.01
N ALA A 67 -6.37 -17.26 -4.91
CA ALA A 67 -7.67 -16.70 -4.54
C ALA A 67 -8.59 -17.73 -3.85
N GLU A 68 -8.58 -18.99 -4.31
CA GLU A 68 -9.37 -20.06 -3.70
C GLU A 68 -8.83 -20.44 -2.31
N LEU A 69 -7.51 -20.44 -2.14
CA LEU A 69 -6.89 -20.71 -0.84
C LEU A 69 -7.13 -19.57 0.15
N TYR A 70 -7.14 -18.29 -0.27
CA TYR A 70 -7.55 -17.20 0.61
C TYR A 70 -9.01 -17.33 1.05
N LYS A 71 -9.94 -17.72 0.15
CA LYS A 71 -11.33 -17.99 0.53
C LYS A 71 -11.43 -19.11 1.55
N ARG A 72 -10.68 -20.20 1.31
CA ARG A 72 -10.61 -21.31 2.25
C ARG A 72 -10.03 -20.89 3.61
N ALA A 73 -9.00 -20.07 3.64
CA ALA A 73 -8.43 -19.51 4.87
C ALA A 73 -9.49 -18.70 5.64
N ILE A 74 -10.33 -17.91 4.95
CA ILE A 74 -11.44 -17.18 5.56
C ILE A 74 -12.46 -18.16 6.19
N GLU A 75 -12.85 -19.22 5.49
CA GLU A 75 -13.77 -20.24 5.98
C GLU A 75 -13.21 -20.99 7.20
N GLU A 76 -11.91 -21.27 7.20
CA GLU A 76 -11.18 -21.94 8.28
C GLU A 76 -10.81 -20.99 9.44
N GLN A 77 -11.18 -19.71 9.37
CA GLN A 77 -10.84 -18.67 10.36
C GLN A 77 -9.34 -18.49 10.54
N ASP A 78 -8.58 -18.68 9.45
CA ASP A 78 -7.13 -18.55 9.40
C ASP A 78 -6.74 -17.19 8.82
N CYS A 79 -6.18 -16.30 9.65
CA CYS A 79 -5.74 -14.95 9.25
C CYS A 79 -6.80 -14.19 8.44
N VAL A 80 -8.05 -14.15 8.93
CA VAL A 80 -9.23 -13.72 8.17
C VAL A 80 -9.09 -12.31 7.60
N ALA A 81 -8.59 -11.35 8.41
CA ALA A 81 -8.42 -9.97 7.95
C ALA A 81 -7.37 -9.89 6.83
N ASP A 82 -6.23 -10.56 7.02
CA ASP A 82 -5.14 -10.62 6.06
C ASP A 82 -5.58 -11.30 4.75
N ALA A 83 -6.33 -12.42 4.87
CA ALA A 83 -6.84 -13.15 3.71
C ALA A 83 -7.82 -12.31 2.90
N TRP A 84 -8.74 -11.57 3.54
CA TRP A 84 -9.61 -10.62 2.87
C TRP A 84 -8.81 -9.51 2.19
N CYS A 85 -7.78 -8.96 2.84
CA CYS A 85 -6.93 -7.92 2.27
C CYS A 85 -6.24 -8.40 1.00
N ASN A 86 -5.58 -9.57 1.04
CA ASN A 86 -4.88 -10.11 -0.13
C ASN A 86 -5.84 -10.53 -1.25
N LEU A 87 -7.01 -11.08 -0.93
CA LEU A 87 -8.06 -11.36 -1.93
C LEU A 87 -8.53 -10.07 -2.62
N GLY A 88 -8.64 -8.96 -1.87
CA GLY A 88 -8.97 -7.64 -2.43
C GLY A 88 -7.95 -7.16 -3.45
N ILE A 89 -6.65 -7.41 -3.22
CA ILE A 89 -5.60 -7.10 -4.18
C ILE A 89 -5.77 -7.91 -5.47
N ILE A 90 -6.03 -9.21 -5.34
CA ILE A 90 -6.27 -10.09 -6.51
C ILE A 90 -7.48 -9.61 -7.32
N GLU A 91 -8.58 -9.24 -6.65
CA GLU A 91 -9.79 -8.75 -7.34
C GLU A 91 -9.53 -7.38 -8.01
N SER A 92 -8.76 -6.50 -7.37
CA SER A 92 -8.34 -5.23 -7.97
C SER A 92 -7.48 -5.43 -9.23
N GLN A 93 -6.52 -6.36 -9.19
CA GLN A 93 -5.68 -6.70 -10.35
C GLN A 93 -6.47 -7.27 -11.52
N LYS A 94 -7.60 -7.93 -11.24
CA LYS A 94 -8.55 -8.42 -12.27
C LYS A 94 -9.47 -7.33 -12.80
N GLY A 95 -9.40 -6.11 -12.28
CA GLY A 95 -10.31 -5.00 -12.61
C GLY A 95 -11.68 -5.08 -11.93
N ASN A 96 -11.87 -6.00 -10.98
CA ASN A 96 -13.13 -6.17 -10.24
C ASN A 96 -13.21 -5.16 -9.07
N VAL A 97 -13.30 -3.86 -9.39
CA VAL A 97 -13.24 -2.76 -8.42
C VAL A 97 -14.23 -2.94 -7.26
N THR A 98 -15.49 -3.25 -7.55
CA THR A 98 -16.53 -3.46 -6.51
C THR A 98 -16.15 -4.59 -5.55
N LYS A 99 -15.71 -5.73 -6.09
CA LYS A 99 -15.29 -6.86 -5.25
C LYS A 99 -14.05 -6.54 -4.42
N ALA A 100 -13.12 -5.75 -4.96
CA ALA A 100 -11.96 -5.28 -4.21
C ALA A 100 -12.38 -4.41 -3.02
N PHE A 101 -13.33 -3.47 -3.21
CA PHE A 101 -13.92 -2.70 -2.12
C PHE A 101 -14.55 -3.59 -1.04
N ASP A 102 -15.35 -4.57 -1.45
CA ASP A 102 -16.00 -5.51 -0.52
C ASP A 102 -14.95 -6.30 0.29
N CYS A 103 -13.89 -6.75 -0.36
CA CYS A 103 -12.81 -7.48 0.29
C CYS A 103 -12.04 -6.61 1.30
N PHE A 104 -11.59 -5.42 0.92
CA PHE A 104 -10.87 -4.51 1.84
C PHE A 104 -11.77 -4.07 3.00
N THR A 105 -13.05 -3.79 2.73
CA THR A 105 -14.01 -3.46 3.78
C THR A 105 -14.24 -4.64 4.73
N SER A 106 -14.28 -5.87 4.20
CA SER A 106 -14.39 -7.08 5.02
C SER A 106 -13.14 -7.29 5.88
N SER A 107 -11.94 -7.03 5.33
CA SER A 107 -10.71 -7.02 6.12
C SER A 107 -10.83 -6.07 7.33
N LEU A 108 -11.28 -4.82 7.09
CA LEU A 108 -11.44 -3.81 8.14
C LEU A 108 -12.58 -4.12 9.13
N LYS A 109 -13.58 -4.92 8.76
CA LYS A 109 -14.59 -5.43 9.72
C LYS A 109 -14.00 -6.42 10.72
N HIS A 110 -13.01 -7.20 10.30
CA HIS A 110 -12.31 -8.16 11.16
C HIS A 110 -11.17 -7.53 11.96
N ASP A 111 -10.45 -6.60 11.36
CA ASP A 111 -9.41 -5.80 12.02
C ASP A 111 -9.51 -4.32 11.59
N PRO A 112 -10.21 -3.47 12.39
CA PRO A 112 -10.33 -2.04 12.09
C PRO A 112 -9.01 -1.27 12.08
N ARG A 113 -7.93 -1.85 12.57
CA ARG A 113 -6.58 -1.25 12.59
C ARG A 113 -5.62 -1.95 11.61
N HIS A 114 -6.15 -2.57 10.58
CA HIS A 114 -5.34 -3.24 9.57
C HIS A 114 -4.71 -2.20 8.62
N SER A 115 -3.43 -1.89 8.82
CA SER A 115 -2.70 -0.83 8.09
C SER A 115 -2.69 -1.05 6.58
N GLU A 116 -2.42 -2.29 6.13
CA GLU A 116 -2.37 -2.61 4.71
C GLU A 116 -3.77 -2.55 4.05
N ALA A 117 -4.83 -2.90 4.78
CA ALA A 117 -6.19 -2.79 4.24
C ALA A 117 -6.59 -1.32 4.05
N HIS A 118 -6.28 -0.46 5.01
CA HIS A 118 -6.46 0.98 4.84
C HIS A 118 -5.62 1.53 3.69
N TYR A 119 -4.35 1.19 3.60
CA TYR A 119 -3.48 1.60 2.50
C TYR A 119 -4.03 1.16 1.13
N ASN A 120 -4.44 -0.11 1.02
CA ASN A 120 -4.96 -0.68 -0.23
C ASN A 120 -6.31 -0.08 -0.60
N LEU A 121 -7.17 0.20 0.37
CA LEU A 121 -8.44 0.92 0.15
C LEU A 121 -8.19 2.37 -0.29
N GLY A 122 -7.19 3.04 0.30
CA GLY A 122 -6.71 4.34 -0.17
C GLY A 122 -6.26 4.30 -1.63
N ASN A 123 -5.52 3.26 -2.03
CA ASN A 123 -5.13 3.06 -3.43
C ASN A 123 -6.34 2.88 -4.35
N LEU A 124 -7.35 2.15 -3.91
CA LEU A 124 -8.56 1.93 -4.70
C LEU A 124 -9.37 3.22 -4.88
N TYR A 125 -9.51 4.03 -3.83
CA TYR A 125 -10.11 5.37 -3.92
C TYR A 125 -9.30 6.31 -4.82
N PHE A 126 -7.97 6.23 -4.77
CA PHE A 126 -7.11 6.99 -5.69
C PHE A 126 -7.40 6.63 -7.15
N ASP A 127 -7.54 5.34 -7.46
CA ASP A 127 -7.81 4.84 -8.82
C ASP A 127 -9.17 5.29 -9.37
N VAL A 128 -10.15 5.49 -8.49
CA VAL A 128 -11.47 6.04 -8.87
C VAL A 128 -11.55 7.57 -8.74
N ASN A 129 -10.41 8.24 -8.52
CA ASN A 129 -10.26 9.69 -8.37
C ASN A 129 -10.99 10.29 -7.15
N ASP A 130 -11.33 9.50 -6.14
CA ASP A 130 -11.80 10.02 -4.86
C ASP A 130 -10.59 10.29 -3.94
N PHE A 131 -9.88 11.36 -4.26
CA PHE A 131 -8.65 11.74 -3.55
C PHE A 131 -8.91 12.12 -2.08
N ARG A 132 -10.13 12.55 -1.75
CA ARG A 132 -10.48 12.86 -0.36
C ARG A 132 -10.57 11.60 0.50
N LEU A 133 -11.26 10.58 0.04
CA LEU A 133 -11.33 9.29 0.74
C LEU A 133 -9.98 8.56 0.71
N ALA A 134 -9.24 8.65 -0.40
CA ALA A 134 -7.87 8.14 -0.46
C ALA A 134 -6.99 8.74 0.64
N GLN A 135 -7.02 10.06 0.83
CA GLN A 135 -6.26 10.75 1.87
C GLN A 135 -6.63 10.23 3.27
N ILE A 136 -7.91 10.16 3.60
CA ILE A 136 -8.38 9.67 4.91
C ILE A 136 -7.83 8.26 5.19
N HIS A 137 -7.90 7.35 4.24
CA HIS A 137 -7.44 5.99 4.43
C HIS A 137 -5.91 5.90 4.54
N TYR A 138 -5.16 6.71 3.79
CA TYR A 138 -3.70 6.78 3.97
C TYR A 138 -3.32 7.38 5.33
N GLU A 139 -4.02 8.40 5.81
CA GLU A 139 -3.79 8.98 7.14
C GLU A 139 -4.01 7.95 8.26
N ILE A 140 -5.10 7.17 8.17
CA ILE A 140 -5.36 6.08 9.13
C ILE A 140 -4.24 5.03 9.06
N ALA A 141 -3.82 4.61 7.86
CA ALA A 141 -2.74 3.66 7.71
C ALA A 141 -1.41 4.16 8.32
N ALA A 142 -1.08 5.45 8.13
CA ALA A 142 0.09 6.09 8.71
C ALA A 142 0.02 6.18 10.24
N GLU A 143 -1.17 6.40 10.81
CA GLU A 143 -1.40 6.43 12.25
C GLU A 143 -1.26 5.03 12.87
N VAL A 144 -1.78 4.01 12.19
CA VAL A 144 -1.69 2.61 12.66
C VAL A 144 -0.25 2.10 12.60
N GLU A 145 0.46 2.41 11.52
CA GLU A 145 1.82 1.91 11.27
C GLU A 145 2.72 3.03 10.74
N ALA A 146 3.34 3.76 11.66
CA ALA A 146 4.19 4.90 11.33
C ALA A 146 5.48 4.54 10.55
N SER A 147 5.85 3.27 10.49
CA SER A 147 6.99 2.75 9.72
C SER A 147 6.65 2.36 8.28
N PHE A 148 5.36 2.43 7.91
CA PHE A 148 4.89 2.02 6.59
C PHE A 148 5.20 3.11 5.53
N ALA A 149 6.41 3.11 5.00
CA ALA A 149 6.93 4.16 4.11
C ALA A 149 6.00 4.48 2.92
N ASN A 150 5.48 3.45 2.22
CA ASN A 150 4.66 3.64 1.01
C ASN A 150 3.43 4.52 1.24
N VAL A 151 2.89 4.50 2.47
CA VAL A 151 1.75 5.34 2.85
C VAL A 151 2.08 6.81 2.68
N TYR A 152 3.24 7.24 3.16
CA TYR A 152 3.65 8.65 3.12
C TYR A 152 3.90 9.15 1.71
N PHE A 153 4.38 8.30 0.81
CA PHE A 153 4.52 8.67 -0.59
C PHE A 153 3.16 8.93 -1.24
N ASN A 154 2.22 7.98 -1.10
CA ASN A 154 0.89 8.11 -1.68
C ASN A 154 0.08 9.22 -1.01
N LEU A 155 0.24 9.42 0.31
CA LEU A 155 -0.35 10.53 1.05
C LEU A 155 0.14 11.87 0.51
N ALA A 156 1.44 12.01 0.25
CA ALA A 156 1.99 13.23 -0.34
C ALA A 156 1.37 13.54 -1.71
N LEU A 157 1.15 12.53 -2.55
CA LEU A 157 0.49 12.71 -3.85
C LEU A 157 -0.94 13.24 -3.70
N VAL A 158 -1.76 12.64 -2.84
CA VAL A 158 -3.16 13.08 -2.68
C VAL A 158 -3.25 14.44 -2.00
N GLN A 159 -2.39 14.76 -1.03
CA GLN A 159 -2.33 16.07 -0.39
C GLN A 159 -1.97 17.15 -1.40
N ALA A 160 -1.01 16.87 -2.28
CA ALA A 160 -0.65 17.81 -3.34
C ALA A 160 -1.77 17.98 -4.39
N ILE A 161 -2.48 16.91 -4.77
CA ILE A 161 -3.68 16.98 -5.63
C ILE A 161 -4.77 17.84 -4.95
N ASN A 162 -4.95 17.69 -3.65
CA ASN A 162 -5.88 18.49 -2.83
C ASN A 162 -5.36 19.91 -2.53
N ASN A 163 -4.21 20.30 -3.11
CA ASN A 163 -3.57 21.62 -2.95
C ASN A 163 -3.05 21.90 -1.52
N ASP A 164 -2.85 20.88 -0.70
CA ASP A 164 -2.14 21.00 0.58
C ASP A 164 -0.65 20.70 0.41
N LEU A 165 0.04 21.69 -0.19
CA LEU A 165 1.46 21.55 -0.53
C LEU A 165 2.36 21.39 0.71
N ALA A 166 1.98 22.01 1.84
CA ALA A 166 2.76 21.95 3.06
C ALA A 166 2.72 20.54 3.68
N ALA A 167 1.53 19.95 3.76
CA ALA A 167 1.36 18.57 4.20
C ALA A 167 2.05 17.59 3.26
N ALA A 168 1.94 17.79 1.92
CA ALA A 168 2.61 16.94 0.93
C ALA A 168 4.14 16.94 1.08
N VAL A 169 4.76 18.10 1.31
CA VAL A 169 6.22 18.21 1.58
C VAL A 169 6.58 17.46 2.86
N SER A 170 5.77 17.59 3.92
CA SER A 170 6.00 16.90 5.19
C SER A 170 5.91 15.38 5.03
N ALA A 171 4.85 14.88 4.37
CA ALA A 171 4.65 13.45 4.14
C ALA A 171 5.80 12.85 3.31
N LEU A 172 6.22 13.54 2.23
CA LEU A 172 7.32 13.07 1.40
C LEU A 172 8.68 13.13 2.14
N GLY A 173 8.85 14.08 3.05
CA GLY A 173 9.98 14.11 3.97
C GLY A 173 10.03 12.85 4.85
N LYS A 174 8.85 12.46 5.38
CA LYS A 174 8.73 11.24 6.20
C LYS A 174 9.00 9.96 5.40
N TYR A 175 8.52 9.88 4.15
CA TYR A 175 8.87 8.79 3.25
C TYR A 175 10.38 8.62 3.12
N ARG A 176 11.10 9.73 2.87
CA ARG A 176 12.56 9.77 2.74
C ARG A 176 13.32 9.23 3.95
N GLU A 177 12.82 9.52 5.15
CA GLU A 177 13.42 9.03 6.40
C GLU A 177 13.29 7.50 6.58
N LEU A 178 12.27 6.90 5.95
CA LEU A 178 11.90 5.49 6.17
C LEU A 178 12.44 4.55 5.10
N VAL A 179 12.91 5.06 3.96
CA VAL A 179 13.38 4.24 2.84
C VAL A 179 14.88 4.31 2.66
N SER A 180 15.42 3.39 1.86
CA SER A 180 16.82 3.40 1.45
C SER A 180 17.14 4.64 0.60
N GLU A 181 18.42 5.02 0.54
CA GLU A 181 18.88 6.18 -0.25
C GLU A 181 18.54 6.04 -1.75
N VAL A 182 18.57 4.82 -2.27
CA VAL A 182 18.18 4.52 -3.66
C VAL A 182 16.70 4.79 -3.91
N GLU A 183 15.82 4.36 -2.99
CA GLU A 183 14.38 4.62 -3.08
C GLU A 183 14.05 6.10 -2.86
N ALA A 184 14.79 6.76 -1.96
CA ALA A 184 14.63 8.19 -1.69
C ALA A 184 14.93 9.06 -2.92
N GLN A 185 15.88 8.67 -3.78
CA GLN A 185 16.21 9.41 -5.02
C GLN A 185 14.98 9.59 -5.93
N ASN A 186 14.09 8.60 -5.99
CA ASN A 186 12.85 8.70 -6.78
C ASN A 186 11.88 9.77 -6.26
N ALA A 187 11.97 10.10 -4.97
CA ALA A 187 11.13 11.12 -4.34
C ALA A 187 11.77 12.52 -4.32
N GLU A 188 13.09 12.63 -4.55
CA GLU A 188 13.84 13.89 -4.48
C GLU A 188 13.34 14.95 -5.47
N GLU A 189 13.10 14.53 -6.70
CA GLU A 189 12.57 15.43 -7.72
C GLU A 189 11.17 15.95 -7.35
N LEU A 190 10.31 15.06 -6.92
CA LEU A 190 8.94 15.43 -6.47
C LEU A 190 9.02 16.38 -5.27
N LEU A 191 9.88 16.08 -4.30
CA LEU A 191 10.06 16.91 -3.11
C LEU A 191 10.58 18.32 -3.46
N ARG A 192 11.52 18.42 -4.39
CA ARG A 192 12.04 19.70 -4.89
C ARG A 192 10.92 20.50 -5.54
N ASN A 193 10.17 19.88 -6.45
CA ASN A 193 9.09 20.55 -7.17
C ASN A 193 7.98 21.03 -6.20
N LEU A 194 7.61 20.23 -5.20
CA LEU A 194 6.64 20.64 -4.18
C LEU A 194 7.13 21.82 -3.33
N LYS A 195 8.41 21.83 -2.95
CA LYS A 195 9.02 22.95 -2.21
C LYS A 195 9.05 24.23 -3.03
N GLU A 196 9.36 24.15 -4.32
CA GLU A 196 9.34 25.31 -5.23
C GLU A 196 7.92 25.87 -5.37
N LEU A 197 6.91 25.01 -5.55
CA LEU A 197 5.50 25.43 -5.62
C LEU A 197 5.05 26.06 -4.30
N LEU A 198 5.40 25.49 -3.18
CA LEU A 198 5.08 26.04 -1.86
C LEU A 198 5.72 27.42 -1.65
N ALA A 199 6.99 27.58 -2.04
CA ALA A 199 7.70 28.88 -1.97
C ALA A 199 7.05 29.94 -2.89
N ALA A 200 6.64 29.55 -4.11
CA ALA A 200 5.95 30.43 -5.04
C ALA A 200 4.57 30.85 -4.52
N ALA A 201 3.84 29.95 -3.88
CA ALA A 201 2.55 30.25 -3.25
C ALA A 201 2.68 31.23 -2.06
N ALA A 202 3.78 31.12 -1.30
CA ALA A 202 4.07 32.03 -0.19
C ALA A 202 4.49 33.45 -0.62
N ASN A 203 5.06 33.61 -1.87
CA ASN A 203 5.52 34.88 -2.41
C ASN A 203 4.93 35.20 -3.79
N PRO A 204 3.63 35.56 -3.88
CA PRO A 204 2.95 35.77 -5.15
C PRO A 204 3.47 36.98 -5.97
N ARG A 205 4.40 37.78 -5.44
CA ARG A 205 4.92 39.01 -6.10
C ARG A 205 6.10 38.82 -7.04
N ILE A 206 6.65 37.60 -7.20
CA ILE A 206 7.86 37.36 -8.02
C ILE A 206 7.50 36.93 -9.46
N GLY A 207 6.24 36.66 -9.77
CA GLY A 207 5.80 36.10 -11.07
C GLY A 207 5.21 37.10 -12.07
N SER A 208 5.34 38.40 -11.85
CA SER A 208 4.84 39.45 -12.79
C SER A 208 5.98 40.34 -13.29
N ARG A 209 6.81 39.79 -14.18
CA ARG A 209 7.60 40.52 -15.17
C ARG A 209 7.60 39.79 -16.49
#